data_444308e953c47616b45e1b7e508d1835
#
_entry.id   444308e953c47616b45e1b7e508d1835
#
_cell.length_a   1.000
_cell.length_b   1.000
_cell.length_c   1.000
_cell.angle_alpha   90.00
_cell.angle_beta   90.00
_cell.angle_gamma   90.00
#
_symmetry.space_group_name_H-M   'P 1'
#
loop_
_entity.id
_entity.type
_entity.pdbx_description
1 polymer ?
#
loop_
_entity_poly.entity_id
_entity_poly.type
_entity_poly.pdbx_seq_one_letter_code
_entity_poly.pdbx_strand_id
1 'polypeptide(L)'
;MRFFIALCALYISVQAYDFNFIKKSGTDNNNTLLVIGGIHGNEPGGYFSAAILASHYKITSGNLWIVPNLNAKSIQADQRGLYGDMNRKFLKIDKNDPDFNIVSDIKKIILDKNVTLIINLHDGHGFYRNKDYGTIFNPKSWGQTCVIDQCDLKNSTTYNDMDKIATQVKLNINKNLLENHHMFNVKNTNTKFDDEEMKHSLTYFAVTHNKPAFAIETSKNLSSLSQKVYYQLNAIEEFMNIMNIHYQRDFELNSKELANIINNYGTITINGNIYLNLEDIKKSLSFIPLQSSYNDFVFSSSIGSVKTQNGSFDLYVGNKRVTTLHRQTFDLCKNIDSNVSIKVDGKVKQFKFASEFFVNDDFTVMKSNDMRVNVIGFTDKKHKDESDLNINYASLDKSYSIDNHKKRFRIEFYDKNSFCGMIVVNFR
;
A
#
# COMPACT_ATOMS: atom_id res chain seq x y z
N MET A 1 -29.80 35.71 -31.29
CA MET A 1 -29.35 34.32 -31.50
C MET A 1 -28.62 33.85 -30.20
N ARG A 2 -29.35 33.18 -29.30
CA ARG A 2 -28.78 32.73 -28.00
C ARG A 2 -28.22 31.34 -28.18
N PHE A 3 -26.88 31.21 -28.06
CA PHE A 3 -26.22 29.91 -28.03
C PHE A 3 -26.43 29.25 -26.65
N PHE A 4 -27.18 28.17 -26.62
CA PHE A 4 -27.21 27.26 -25.47
C PHE A 4 -25.97 26.34 -25.55
N ILE A 5 -25.01 26.51 -24.64
CA ILE A 5 -23.93 25.57 -24.43
C ILE A 5 -24.50 24.47 -23.52
N ALA A 6 -24.77 23.31 -24.10
CA ALA A 6 -25.11 22.11 -23.34
C ALA A 6 -23.81 21.56 -22.66
N LEU A 7 -23.75 21.75 -21.35
CA LEU A 7 -22.70 21.14 -20.53
C LEU A 7 -23.03 19.65 -20.39
N CYS A 8 -22.41 18.81 -21.21
CA CYS A 8 -22.42 17.36 -21.00
C CYS A 8 -21.58 17.03 -19.76
N ALA A 9 -22.23 16.83 -18.62
CA ALA A 9 -21.60 16.23 -17.47
C ALA A 9 -21.24 14.78 -17.79
N LEU A 10 -19.96 14.49 -18.01
CA LEU A 10 -19.45 13.11 -18.03
C LEU A 10 -19.59 12.55 -16.61
N TYR A 11 -20.60 11.71 -16.39
CA TYR A 11 -20.65 10.86 -15.23
C TYR A 11 -19.57 9.78 -15.38
N ILE A 12 -18.39 10.01 -14.81
CA ILE A 12 -17.40 8.96 -14.60
C ILE A 12 -17.93 8.16 -13.41
N SER A 13 -18.55 7.01 -13.67
CA SER A 13 -18.84 6.04 -12.63
C SER A 13 -17.50 5.50 -12.11
N VAL A 14 -17.05 5.99 -10.96
CA VAL A 14 -15.93 5.39 -10.25
C VAL A 14 -16.45 4.06 -9.71
N GLN A 15 -16.06 2.96 -10.33
CA GLN A 15 -16.36 1.63 -9.83
C GLN A 15 -15.49 1.44 -8.57
N ALA A 16 -16.13 1.44 -7.40
CA ALA A 16 -15.45 1.17 -6.14
C ALA A 16 -15.17 -0.34 -6.06
N TYR A 17 -13.89 -0.73 -6.09
CA TYR A 17 -13.45 -2.10 -5.82
C TYR A 17 -13.21 -2.30 -4.32
N ASP A 18 -13.34 -3.54 -3.85
CA ASP A 18 -12.95 -3.93 -2.48
C ASP A 18 -11.41 -4.01 -2.29
N PHE A 19 -10.65 -3.59 -3.31
CA PHE A 19 -9.20 -3.51 -3.33
C PHE A 19 -8.74 -2.24 -4.07
N ASN A 20 -7.51 -1.83 -3.85
CA ASN A 20 -6.92 -0.70 -4.55
C ASN A 20 -6.52 -1.09 -5.97
N PHE A 21 -6.89 -0.27 -6.96
CA PHE A 21 -6.51 -0.44 -8.36
C PHE A 21 -5.88 0.84 -8.88
N ILE A 22 -4.59 0.79 -9.19
CA ILE A 22 -3.76 1.93 -9.53
C ILE A 22 -3.28 1.77 -10.98
N LYS A 23 -3.49 2.80 -11.80
CA LYS A 23 -3.02 2.85 -13.18
C LYS A 23 -1.95 3.91 -13.32
N LYS A 24 -0.79 3.53 -13.85
CA LYS A 24 0.30 4.44 -14.20
C LYS A 24 0.57 4.35 -15.69
N SER A 25 0.65 5.47 -16.37
CA SER A 25 0.91 5.54 -17.81
C SER A 25 2.07 6.47 -18.09
N GLY A 26 2.92 6.06 -19.00
CA GLY A 26 3.94 6.90 -19.66
C GLY A 26 3.50 7.30 -21.04
N THR A 27 4.47 7.69 -21.89
CA THR A 27 4.24 8.01 -23.30
C THR A 27 4.38 6.75 -24.19
N ASP A 28 3.76 6.78 -25.36
CA ASP A 28 4.12 6.07 -26.61
C ASP A 28 4.22 4.53 -26.61
N ASN A 29 3.66 3.82 -25.63
CA ASN A 29 3.67 2.36 -25.65
C ASN A 29 2.32 1.80 -25.19
N ASN A 30 1.75 0.90 -25.99
CA ASN A 30 0.46 0.26 -25.71
C ASN A 30 0.59 -0.98 -24.81
N ASN A 31 1.81 -1.38 -24.42
CA ASN A 31 2.00 -2.51 -23.53
C ASN A 31 1.58 -2.15 -22.11
N THR A 32 0.75 -3.01 -21.51
CA THR A 32 0.29 -2.86 -20.13
C THR A 32 0.66 -4.10 -19.35
N LEU A 33 1.50 -3.91 -18.35
CA LEU A 33 1.80 -4.93 -17.33
C LEU A 33 0.80 -4.78 -16.18
N LEU A 34 0.06 -5.85 -15.87
CA LEU A 34 -0.78 -5.94 -14.67
C LEU A 34 -0.03 -6.70 -13.58
N VAL A 35 0.23 -6.04 -12.45
CA VAL A 35 0.86 -6.63 -11.27
C VAL A 35 -0.16 -6.76 -10.15
N ILE A 36 -0.33 -8.00 -9.66
CA ILE A 36 -1.30 -8.33 -8.62
C ILE A 36 -0.55 -8.85 -7.38
N GLY A 37 -0.71 -8.17 -6.25
CA GLY A 37 -0.21 -8.58 -4.95
C GLY A 37 -1.34 -8.84 -3.96
N GLY A 38 -1.06 -9.63 -2.93
CA GLY A 38 -1.97 -9.82 -1.80
C GLY A 38 -3.18 -10.69 -2.05
N ILE A 39 -3.12 -11.64 -2.99
CA ILE A 39 -4.12 -12.70 -3.11
C ILE A 39 -4.11 -13.61 -1.87
N HIS A 40 -2.93 -13.82 -1.28
CA HIS A 40 -2.72 -14.45 0.02
C HIS A 40 -2.23 -13.42 1.04
N GLY A 41 -2.94 -13.32 2.16
CA GLY A 41 -2.63 -12.31 3.18
C GLY A 41 -1.38 -12.57 3.99
N ASN A 42 -0.91 -13.82 4.07
CA ASN A 42 0.33 -14.22 4.75
C ASN A 42 1.55 -14.31 3.82
N GLU A 43 1.52 -13.59 2.70
CA GLU A 43 2.60 -13.51 1.71
C GLU A 43 3.05 -12.05 1.51
N PRO A 44 3.75 -11.47 2.51
CA PRO A 44 4.03 -10.04 2.56
C PRO A 44 4.98 -9.55 1.46
N GLY A 45 5.84 -10.40 0.91
CA GLY A 45 6.71 -10.03 -0.20
C GLY A 45 5.94 -9.48 -1.38
N GLY A 46 4.82 -10.11 -1.75
CA GLY A 46 4.00 -9.73 -2.89
C GLY A 46 3.31 -8.37 -2.71
N TYR A 47 2.54 -8.18 -1.63
CA TYR A 47 1.77 -6.95 -1.48
C TYR A 47 2.62 -5.73 -1.06
N PHE A 48 3.72 -5.90 -0.33
CA PHE A 48 4.66 -4.80 -0.08
C PHE A 48 5.38 -4.38 -1.37
N SER A 49 5.77 -5.33 -2.23
CA SER A 49 6.37 -5.00 -3.53
C SER A 49 5.41 -4.23 -4.42
N ALA A 50 4.15 -4.67 -4.51
CA ALA A 50 3.14 -3.97 -5.28
C ALA A 50 2.84 -2.56 -4.71
N ALA A 51 2.87 -2.38 -3.37
CA ALA A 51 2.71 -1.08 -2.76
C ALA A 51 3.89 -0.13 -3.04
N ILE A 52 5.12 -0.62 -2.99
CA ILE A 52 6.33 0.16 -3.34
C ILE A 52 6.30 0.53 -4.83
N LEU A 53 5.92 -0.41 -5.69
CA LEU A 53 5.75 -0.15 -7.11
C LEU A 53 4.70 0.97 -7.36
N ALA A 54 3.62 0.99 -6.59
CA ALA A 54 2.59 2.01 -6.67
C ALA A 54 3.08 3.39 -6.20
N SER A 55 3.91 3.47 -5.18
CA SER A 55 4.30 4.74 -4.55
C SER A 55 5.61 5.31 -5.09
N HIS A 56 6.60 4.45 -5.42
CA HIS A 56 7.98 4.84 -5.68
C HIS A 56 8.43 4.69 -7.14
N TYR A 57 7.55 4.21 -8.03
CA TYR A 57 7.87 4.11 -9.47
C TYR A 57 7.07 5.10 -10.28
N LYS A 58 7.73 5.83 -11.16
CA LYS A 58 7.16 6.68 -12.19
C LYS A 58 7.34 6.02 -13.55
N ILE A 59 6.24 5.72 -14.23
CA ILE A 59 6.30 5.16 -15.59
C ILE A 59 6.52 6.28 -16.58
N THR A 60 7.54 6.15 -17.45
CA THR A 60 7.90 7.12 -18.47
C THR A 60 7.49 6.68 -19.87
N SER A 61 7.39 5.36 -20.14
CA SER A 61 6.83 4.79 -21.37
C SER A 61 6.11 3.47 -21.05
N GLY A 62 5.02 3.18 -21.73
CA GLY A 62 4.15 2.04 -21.47
C GLY A 62 3.18 2.25 -20.32
N ASN A 63 2.56 1.19 -19.86
CA ASN A 63 1.54 1.22 -18.82
C ASN A 63 1.81 0.17 -17.75
N LEU A 64 1.56 0.55 -16.51
CA LEU A 64 1.64 -0.33 -15.36
C LEU A 64 0.35 -0.23 -14.55
N TRP A 65 -0.37 -1.35 -14.46
CA TRP A 65 -1.56 -1.48 -13.63
C TRP A 65 -1.24 -2.32 -12.41
N ILE A 66 -1.64 -1.86 -11.24
CA ILE A 66 -1.23 -2.44 -9.97
C ILE A 66 -2.46 -2.68 -9.09
N VAL A 67 -2.58 -3.91 -8.58
CA VAL A 67 -3.49 -4.28 -7.50
C VAL A 67 -2.62 -4.71 -6.32
N PRO A 68 -2.36 -3.83 -5.32
CA PRO A 68 -1.43 -4.14 -4.25
C PRO A 68 -2.03 -5.02 -3.15
N ASN A 69 -3.34 -5.03 -2.98
CA ASN A 69 -4.03 -5.61 -1.83
C ASN A 69 -5.31 -6.37 -2.21
N LEU A 70 -5.20 -7.31 -3.16
CA LEU A 70 -6.38 -8.00 -3.72
C LEU A 70 -7.29 -8.58 -2.62
N ASN A 71 -6.73 -9.19 -1.58
CA ASN A 71 -7.47 -9.72 -0.43
C ASN A 71 -7.12 -8.96 0.85
N ALA A 72 -7.52 -7.68 0.91
CA ALA A 72 -7.16 -6.77 1.99
C ALA A 72 -7.53 -7.29 3.40
N LYS A 73 -8.66 -7.97 3.54
CA LYS A 73 -9.09 -8.56 4.82
C LYS A 73 -8.17 -9.70 5.27
N SER A 74 -7.75 -10.55 4.35
CA SER A 74 -6.79 -11.64 4.65
C SER A 74 -5.40 -11.10 4.96
N ILE A 75 -4.95 -10.01 4.28
CA ILE A 75 -3.70 -9.30 4.60
C ILE A 75 -3.75 -8.78 6.03
N GLN A 76 -4.80 -8.05 6.41
CA GLN A 76 -4.96 -7.51 7.75
C GLN A 76 -4.98 -8.60 8.83
N ALA A 77 -5.53 -9.78 8.51
CA ALA A 77 -5.58 -10.92 9.41
C ALA A 77 -4.31 -11.78 9.42
N ASP A 78 -3.33 -11.49 8.54
CA ASP A 78 -2.12 -12.30 8.31
C ASP A 78 -2.44 -13.78 8.02
N GLN A 79 -3.46 -14.03 7.20
CA GLN A 79 -3.91 -15.37 6.85
C GLN A 79 -3.86 -15.59 5.34
N ARG A 80 -3.66 -16.83 4.91
CA ARG A 80 -3.68 -17.19 3.49
C ARG A 80 -4.99 -16.77 2.83
N GLY A 81 -6.11 -17.02 3.47
CA GLY A 81 -7.44 -16.59 3.07
C GLY A 81 -8.43 -16.76 4.20
N LEU A 82 -9.22 -15.74 4.50
CA LEU A 82 -10.25 -15.78 5.56
C LEU A 82 -11.42 -16.72 5.21
N TYR A 83 -11.73 -16.82 3.94
CA TYR A 83 -12.85 -17.60 3.43
C TYR A 83 -12.38 -18.74 2.51
N GLY A 84 -11.22 -19.32 2.82
CA GLY A 84 -10.52 -20.29 2.01
C GLY A 84 -9.50 -19.65 1.05
N ASP A 85 -8.77 -20.48 0.31
CA ASP A 85 -7.75 -20.03 -0.62
C ASP A 85 -8.37 -19.33 -1.82
N MET A 86 -8.25 -18.00 -1.90
CA MET A 86 -8.78 -17.21 -3.03
C MET A 86 -8.16 -17.63 -4.36
N ASN A 87 -6.88 -18.06 -4.37
CA ASN A 87 -6.21 -18.55 -5.58
C ASN A 87 -6.68 -19.96 -6.03
N ARG A 88 -7.77 -20.46 -5.44
CA ARG A 88 -8.48 -21.68 -5.85
C ARG A 88 -9.92 -21.40 -6.27
N LYS A 89 -10.29 -20.13 -6.52
CA LYS A 89 -11.66 -19.70 -6.81
C LYS A 89 -11.83 -19.17 -8.25
N PHE A 90 -10.79 -19.24 -9.10
CA PHE A 90 -10.84 -18.62 -10.43
C PHE A 90 -11.52 -19.51 -11.49
N LEU A 91 -11.54 -20.83 -11.37
CA LEU A 91 -12.32 -21.67 -12.26
C LEU A 91 -13.82 -21.54 -11.97
N LYS A 92 -14.19 -21.65 -10.69
CA LYS A 92 -15.58 -21.58 -10.23
C LYS A 92 -15.63 -20.96 -8.83
N ILE A 93 -16.59 -20.06 -8.60
CA ILE A 93 -16.89 -19.48 -7.30
C ILE A 93 -18.41 -19.37 -7.14
N ASP A 94 -18.93 -19.67 -5.94
CA ASP A 94 -20.35 -19.51 -5.62
C ASP A 94 -20.66 -18.02 -5.43
N LYS A 95 -21.86 -17.59 -5.83
CA LYS A 95 -22.31 -16.19 -5.67
C LYS A 95 -22.44 -15.76 -4.21
N ASN A 96 -22.64 -16.69 -3.30
CA ASN A 96 -22.70 -16.44 -1.86
C ASN A 96 -21.32 -16.48 -1.17
N ASP A 97 -20.26 -16.84 -1.89
CA ASP A 97 -18.90 -16.80 -1.34
C ASP A 97 -18.52 -15.33 -1.05
N PRO A 98 -18.03 -15.01 0.18
CA PRO A 98 -17.63 -13.64 0.53
C PRO A 98 -16.57 -13.01 -0.39
N ASP A 99 -15.78 -13.83 -1.10
CA ASP A 99 -14.78 -13.37 -2.07
C ASP A 99 -15.35 -13.17 -3.49
N PHE A 100 -16.64 -13.46 -3.72
CA PHE A 100 -17.25 -13.45 -5.06
C PHE A 100 -17.04 -12.14 -5.81
N ASN A 101 -17.29 -11.01 -5.17
CA ASN A 101 -17.15 -9.69 -5.81
C ASN A 101 -15.69 -9.40 -6.18
N ILE A 102 -14.76 -9.67 -5.26
CA ILE A 102 -13.32 -9.48 -5.48
C ILE A 102 -12.83 -10.32 -6.66
N VAL A 103 -13.17 -11.62 -6.67
CA VAL A 103 -12.78 -12.54 -7.75
C VAL A 103 -13.44 -12.14 -9.08
N SER A 104 -14.70 -11.71 -9.07
CA SER A 104 -15.40 -11.26 -10.27
C SER A 104 -14.78 -9.99 -10.85
N ASP A 105 -14.40 -9.05 -10.01
CA ASP A 105 -13.84 -7.77 -10.45
C ASP A 105 -12.40 -7.91 -10.94
N ILE A 106 -11.55 -8.69 -10.26
CA ILE A 106 -10.19 -8.92 -10.76
C ILE A 106 -10.20 -9.71 -12.08
N LYS A 107 -11.14 -10.64 -12.29
CA LYS A 107 -11.32 -11.31 -13.58
C LYS A 107 -11.62 -10.31 -14.71
N LYS A 108 -12.49 -9.30 -14.48
CA LYS A 108 -12.77 -8.25 -15.47
C LYS A 108 -11.51 -7.47 -15.81
N ILE A 109 -10.67 -7.12 -14.79
CA ILE A 109 -9.41 -6.41 -15.00
C ILE A 109 -8.42 -7.27 -15.80
N ILE A 110 -8.27 -8.56 -15.46
CA ILE A 110 -7.40 -9.50 -16.18
C ILE A 110 -7.81 -9.58 -17.67
N LEU A 111 -9.12 -9.60 -17.94
CA LEU A 111 -9.66 -9.73 -19.29
C LEU A 111 -9.73 -8.40 -20.06
N ASP A 112 -9.37 -7.27 -19.43
CA ASP A 112 -9.34 -5.98 -20.13
C ASP A 112 -8.42 -6.09 -21.36
N LYS A 113 -8.90 -5.56 -22.50
CA LYS A 113 -8.18 -5.62 -23.78
C LYS A 113 -6.82 -4.93 -23.74
N ASN A 114 -6.64 -3.94 -22.86
CA ASN A 114 -5.39 -3.23 -22.71
C ASN A 114 -4.34 -4.02 -21.93
N VAL A 115 -4.74 -4.98 -21.09
CA VAL A 115 -3.79 -5.82 -20.34
C VAL A 115 -3.07 -6.77 -21.28
N THR A 116 -1.75 -6.62 -21.36
CA THR A 116 -0.90 -7.38 -22.27
C THR A 116 -0.25 -8.58 -21.58
N LEU A 117 0.19 -8.42 -20.33
CA LEU A 117 0.84 -9.45 -19.54
C LEU A 117 0.48 -9.29 -18.05
N ILE A 118 0.41 -10.39 -17.32
CA ILE A 118 0.01 -10.42 -15.90
C ILE A 118 1.11 -11.05 -15.07
N ILE A 119 1.39 -10.44 -13.90
CA ILE A 119 2.24 -11.03 -12.85
C ILE A 119 1.41 -11.14 -11.58
N ASN A 120 1.35 -12.34 -11.01
CA ASN A 120 0.78 -12.61 -9.69
C ASN A 120 1.91 -12.84 -8.68
N LEU A 121 1.94 -12.07 -7.59
CA LEU A 121 3.04 -12.06 -6.63
C LEU A 121 2.73 -12.93 -5.42
N HIS A 122 3.66 -13.82 -5.07
CA HIS A 122 3.54 -14.80 -4.00
C HIS A 122 4.81 -14.95 -3.17
N ASP A 123 4.67 -15.55 -1.99
CA ASP A 123 5.78 -16.07 -1.20
C ASP A 123 5.60 -17.59 -0.99
N GLY A 124 6.43 -18.40 -1.63
CA GLY A 124 6.43 -19.86 -1.52
C GLY A 124 7.37 -20.39 -0.45
N HIS A 125 7.13 -21.58 0.09
CA HIS A 125 8.06 -22.20 1.02
C HIS A 125 9.29 -22.78 0.33
N GLY A 126 10.40 -22.82 1.02
CA GLY A 126 11.65 -23.39 0.55
C GLY A 126 12.26 -22.65 -0.64
N PHE A 127 13.16 -23.31 -1.31
CA PHE A 127 13.85 -22.87 -2.52
C PHE A 127 13.68 -23.96 -3.57
N TYR A 128 12.93 -23.71 -4.61
CA TYR A 128 12.70 -24.71 -5.65
C TYR A 128 14.01 -25.14 -6.31
N ARG A 129 14.18 -26.44 -6.44
CA ARG A 129 15.25 -27.08 -7.17
C ARG A 129 14.67 -28.23 -7.99
N ASN A 130 15.22 -28.48 -9.16
CA ASN A 130 14.80 -29.60 -10.02
C ASN A 130 15.22 -30.99 -9.49
N LYS A 131 16.11 -31.02 -8.47
CA LYS A 131 16.54 -32.23 -7.75
C LYS A 131 16.40 -31.97 -6.26
N ASP A 132 16.33 -33.05 -5.49
CA ASP A 132 16.27 -32.99 -4.04
C ASP A 132 17.69 -32.78 -3.46
N TYR A 133 17.84 -31.65 -2.74
CA TYR A 133 19.07 -31.31 -2.01
C TYR A 133 18.78 -31.07 -0.52
N GLY A 134 17.62 -31.53 -0.01
CA GLY A 134 17.21 -31.41 1.39
C GLY A 134 15.87 -30.74 1.60
N THR A 135 15.50 -30.57 2.87
CA THR A 135 14.13 -30.23 3.31
C THR A 135 13.55 -28.97 2.68
N ILE A 136 14.36 -27.96 2.42
CA ILE A 136 13.91 -26.70 1.81
C ILE A 136 14.45 -26.46 0.40
N PHE A 137 15.29 -27.37 -0.13
CA PHE A 137 15.90 -27.28 -1.46
C PHE A 137 15.49 -28.49 -2.30
N ASN A 138 14.29 -28.51 -2.84
CA ASN A 138 13.74 -29.68 -3.53
C ASN A 138 12.65 -29.32 -4.54
N PRO A 139 12.18 -30.27 -5.37
CA PRO A 139 11.16 -30.04 -6.39
C PRO A 139 9.75 -29.71 -5.84
N LYS A 140 9.47 -29.99 -4.55
CA LYS A 140 8.20 -29.67 -3.90
C LYS A 140 8.16 -28.24 -3.39
N SER A 141 9.31 -27.57 -3.25
CA SER A 141 9.43 -26.17 -2.88
C SER A 141 8.86 -25.26 -3.97
N TRP A 142 8.44 -24.04 -3.58
CA TRP A 142 7.88 -23.04 -4.48
C TRP A 142 8.73 -21.76 -4.53
N GLY A 143 9.40 -21.41 -3.44
CA GLY A 143 10.15 -20.16 -3.33
C GLY A 143 11.30 -20.03 -4.32
N GLN A 144 11.61 -18.82 -4.69
CA GLN A 144 12.61 -18.40 -5.69
C GLN A 144 12.32 -18.99 -7.07
N THR A 145 11.06 -18.80 -7.53
CA THR A 145 10.65 -19.27 -8.86
C THR A 145 9.88 -18.22 -9.65
N CYS A 146 10.06 -18.31 -10.97
CA CYS A 146 9.09 -17.84 -11.94
C CYS A 146 8.23 -19.02 -12.37
N VAL A 147 6.96 -19.02 -12.00
CA VAL A 147 6.03 -20.13 -12.27
C VAL A 147 5.25 -19.83 -13.54
N ILE A 148 5.13 -20.86 -14.40
CA ILE A 148 4.31 -20.86 -15.60
C ILE A 148 3.38 -22.07 -15.59
N ASP A 149 2.20 -21.92 -16.17
CA ASP A 149 1.22 -23.01 -16.29
C ASP A 149 1.44 -23.87 -17.53
N GLN A 150 2.13 -23.35 -18.55
CA GLN A 150 2.50 -24.00 -19.80
C GLN A 150 3.61 -23.22 -20.51
N CYS A 151 4.31 -23.86 -21.46
CA CYS A 151 5.42 -23.22 -22.18
C CYS A 151 4.93 -22.13 -23.16
N ASP A 152 3.86 -22.38 -23.88
CA ASP A 152 3.40 -21.54 -24.99
C ASP A 152 1.90 -21.26 -24.95
N LEU A 153 1.52 -20.05 -25.37
CA LEU A 153 0.13 -19.65 -25.65
C LEU A 153 -0.13 -19.62 -27.17
N LYS A 154 -0.79 -20.64 -27.69
CA LYS A 154 -1.01 -20.83 -29.13
C LYS A 154 -1.76 -19.68 -29.82
N ASN A 155 -2.65 -18.98 -29.11
CA ASN A 155 -3.53 -17.96 -29.67
C ASN A 155 -3.16 -16.53 -29.22
N SER A 156 -2.06 -16.32 -28.50
CA SER A 156 -1.55 -15.01 -28.18
C SER A 156 -0.62 -14.52 -29.28
N THR A 157 -0.72 -13.25 -29.63
CA THR A 157 0.14 -12.63 -30.64
C THR A 157 1.43 -12.05 -30.05
N THR A 158 1.45 -11.78 -28.74
CA THR A 158 2.58 -11.18 -28.03
C THR A 158 2.85 -11.93 -26.73
N TYR A 159 4.11 -12.06 -26.37
CA TYR A 159 4.57 -12.71 -25.12
C TYR A 159 4.05 -14.16 -24.96
N ASN A 160 3.87 -14.86 -26.07
CA ASN A 160 3.32 -16.22 -26.12
C ASN A 160 4.29 -17.32 -25.67
N ASP A 161 5.61 -17.12 -25.85
CA ASP A 161 6.67 -18.05 -25.42
C ASP A 161 6.98 -17.79 -23.92
N MET A 162 6.14 -18.37 -23.07
CA MET A 162 6.21 -18.15 -21.61
C MET A 162 7.47 -18.76 -21.00
N ASP A 163 7.92 -19.91 -21.52
CA ASP A 163 9.14 -20.58 -21.03
C ASP A 163 10.38 -19.75 -21.31
N LYS A 164 10.51 -19.20 -22.51
CA LYS A 164 11.61 -18.30 -22.88
C LYS A 164 11.62 -17.02 -22.02
N ILE A 165 10.46 -16.40 -21.82
CA ILE A 165 10.33 -15.21 -20.99
C ILE A 165 10.73 -15.51 -19.54
N ALA A 166 10.16 -16.57 -18.94
CA ALA A 166 10.48 -16.98 -17.57
C ALA A 166 11.99 -17.32 -17.40
N THR A 167 12.57 -17.95 -18.42
CA THR A 167 14.01 -18.26 -18.44
C THR A 167 14.86 -16.99 -18.50
N GLN A 168 14.47 -16.00 -19.32
CA GLN A 168 15.17 -14.72 -19.40
C GLN A 168 15.10 -13.97 -18.06
N VAL A 169 13.91 -13.89 -17.45
CA VAL A 169 13.71 -13.28 -16.12
C VAL A 169 14.60 -13.96 -15.08
N LYS A 170 14.55 -15.29 -15.01
CA LYS A 170 15.42 -16.08 -14.12
C LYS A 170 16.91 -15.76 -14.31
N LEU A 171 17.39 -15.74 -15.55
CA LEU A 171 18.80 -15.50 -15.86
C LEU A 171 19.27 -14.12 -15.40
N ASN A 172 18.41 -13.11 -15.54
CA ASN A 172 18.74 -11.75 -15.15
C ASN A 172 18.70 -11.56 -13.64
N ILE A 173 17.68 -12.07 -12.95
CA ILE A 173 17.62 -12.03 -11.47
C ILE A 173 18.87 -12.71 -10.87
N ASN A 174 19.29 -13.83 -11.44
CA ASN A 174 20.44 -14.59 -10.94
C ASN A 174 21.80 -13.91 -11.12
N LYS A 175 21.88 -12.79 -11.83
CA LYS A 175 23.08 -11.93 -11.87
C LYS A 175 23.26 -11.09 -10.61
N ASN A 176 22.18 -10.83 -9.87
CA ASN A 176 22.13 -9.91 -8.73
C ASN A 176 21.64 -10.62 -7.44
N LEU A 177 22.10 -11.82 -7.20
CA LEU A 177 21.74 -12.57 -6.01
C LEU A 177 22.36 -11.96 -4.74
N LEU A 178 21.58 -11.84 -3.67
CA LEU A 178 22.09 -11.44 -2.36
C LEU A 178 22.94 -12.56 -1.73
N GLU A 179 22.58 -13.81 -1.98
CA GLU A 179 23.29 -15.00 -1.55
C GLU A 179 23.18 -16.11 -2.62
N ASN A 180 24.20 -16.94 -2.78
CA ASN A 180 24.26 -17.95 -3.83
C ASN A 180 23.10 -18.95 -3.80
N HIS A 181 22.58 -19.29 -2.62
CA HIS A 181 21.48 -20.22 -2.48
C HIS A 181 20.09 -19.61 -2.80
N HIS A 182 20.00 -18.29 -2.98
CA HIS A 182 18.80 -17.59 -3.40
C HIS A 182 18.50 -17.71 -4.90
N MET A 183 19.19 -18.59 -5.61
CA MET A 183 19.04 -18.79 -7.05
C MET A 183 17.57 -19.02 -7.44
N PHE A 184 17.09 -18.23 -8.41
CA PHE A 184 15.78 -18.40 -9.05
C PHE A 184 15.79 -19.53 -10.07
N ASN A 185 14.65 -20.20 -10.22
CA ASN A 185 14.40 -21.19 -11.24
C ASN A 185 13.06 -20.98 -11.93
N VAL A 186 12.86 -21.60 -13.08
CA VAL A 186 11.54 -21.70 -13.71
C VAL A 186 10.87 -22.96 -13.19
N LYS A 187 9.61 -22.84 -12.78
CA LYS A 187 8.75 -23.98 -12.42
C LYS A 187 7.56 -24.00 -13.35
N ASN A 188 7.54 -24.98 -14.27
CA ASN A 188 6.37 -25.25 -15.10
C ASN A 188 5.49 -26.26 -14.37
N THR A 189 4.27 -25.88 -14.05
CA THR A 189 3.29 -26.76 -13.40
C THR A 189 2.58 -27.66 -14.39
N ASN A 190 2.70 -27.39 -15.70
CA ASN A 190 1.99 -28.12 -16.75
C ASN A 190 0.51 -28.35 -16.40
N THR A 191 -0.11 -27.29 -15.87
CA THR A 191 -1.37 -27.30 -15.10
C THR A 191 -2.49 -28.06 -15.79
N LYS A 192 -2.58 -27.94 -17.11
CA LYS A 192 -3.63 -28.65 -17.87
C LYS A 192 -3.64 -30.15 -17.64
N PHE A 193 -2.48 -30.76 -17.44
CA PHE A 193 -2.29 -32.22 -17.42
C PHE A 193 -1.94 -32.76 -16.05
N ASP A 194 -1.16 -32.01 -15.26
CA ASP A 194 -0.47 -32.54 -14.09
C ASP A 194 -0.99 -31.98 -12.75
N ASP A 195 -1.80 -30.89 -12.74
CA ASP A 195 -2.19 -30.25 -11.50
C ASP A 195 -3.66 -29.76 -11.49
N GLU A 196 -4.54 -30.58 -10.95
CA GLU A 196 -5.97 -30.27 -10.85
C GLU A 196 -6.25 -29.06 -9.95
N GLU A 197 -5.49 -28.85 -8.86
CA GLU A 197 -5.70 -27.73 -7.95
C GLU A 197 -5.30 -26.39 -8.60
N MET A 198 -4.22 -26.39 -9.38
CA MET A 198 -3.76 -25.20 -10.08
C MET A 198 -4.71 -24.76 -11.20
N LYS A 199 -5.58 -25.64 -11.71
CA LYS A 199 -6.64 -25.26 -12.67
C LYS A 199 -7.61 -24.20 -12.12
N HIS A 200 -7.65 -24.04 -10.81
CA HIS A 200 -8.46 -23.04 -10.12
C HIS A 200 -7.72 -21.74 -9.85
N SER A 201 -6.45 -21.61 -10.25
CA SER A 201 -5.60 -20.44 -9.97
C SER A 201 -5.92 -19.25 -10.87
N LEU A 202 -5.49 -18.06 -10.41
CA LEU A 202 -5.56 -16.81 -11.18
C LEU A 202 -4.75 -16.90 -12.48
N THR A 203 -3.52 -17.43 -12.42
CA THR A 203 -2.64 -17.52 -13.59
C THR A 203 -3.21 -18.45 -14.64
N TYR A 204 -3.71 -19.60 -14.23
CA TYR A 204 -4.34 -20.53 -15.16
C TYR A 204 -5.63 -19.96 -15.78
N PHE A 205 -6.43 -19.25 -15.00
CA PHE A 205 -7.59 -18.51 -15.55
C PHE A 205 -7.14 -17.54 -16.66
N ALA A 206 -6.10 -16.74 -16.42
CA ALA A 206 -5.59 -15.81 -17.42
C ALA A 206 -5.09 -16.55 -18.69
N VAL A 207 -4.30 -17.60 -18.52
CA VAL A 207 -3.72 -18.41 -19.58
C VAL A 207 -4.81 -19.07 -20.45
N THR A 208 -5.88 -19.59 -19.85
CA THR A 208 -7.01 -20.19 -20.61
C THR A 208 -7.81 -19.15 -21.38
N HIS A 209 -7.66 -17.87 -21.08
CA HIS A 209 -8.22 -16.73 -21.82
C HIS A 209 -7.20 -16.03 -22.73
N ASN A 210 -6.11 -16.71 -23.09
CA ASN A 210 -5.04 -16.22 -23.96
C ASN A 210 -4.33 -14.96 -23.44
N LYS A 211 -4.27 -14.78 -22.12
CA LYS A 211 -3.50 -13.72 -21.46
C LYS A 211 -2.23 -14.32 -20.87
N PRO A 212 -1.02 -13.91 -21.33
CA PRO A 212 0.23 -14.34 -20.72
C PRO A 212 0.25 -13.99 -19.23
N ALA A 213 0.46 -14.98 -18.37
CA ALA A 213 0.45 -14.80 -16.92
C ALA A 213 1.56 -15.63 -16.25
N PHE A 214 2.24 -15.01 -15.30
CA PHE A 214 3.34 -15.58 -14.54
C PHE A 214 3.07 -15.40 -13.06
N ALA A 215 3.47 -16.38 -12.23
CA ALA A 215 3.57 -16.14 -10.80
C ALA A 215 5.04 -16.00 -10.40
N ILE A 216 5.35 -14.99 -9.58
CA ILE A 216 6.65 -14.84 -8.97
C ILE A 216 6.54 -15.24 -7.51
N GLU A 217 7.30 -16.25 -7.15
CA GLU A 217 7.34 -16.83 -5.80
C GLU A 217 8.66 -16.51 -5.12
N THR A 218 8.68 -15.57 -4.18
CA THR A 218 9.86 -15.42 -3.32
C THR A 218 9.83 -16.44 -2.18
N SER A 219 10.99 -16.79 -1.63
CA SER A 219 11.02 -17.80 -0.57
C SER A 219 10.56 -17.24 0.77
N LYS A 220 9.65 -17.95 1.46
CA LYS A 220 9.32 -17.67 2.87
C LYS A 220 10.54 -17.88 3.79
N ASN A 221 11.57 -18.59 3.33
CA ASN A 221 12.80 -18.87 4.06
C ASN A 221 13.89 -17.79 3.87
N LEU A 222 13.63 -16.74 3.11
CA LEU A 222 14.48 -15.55 3.10
C LEU A 222 14.44 -14.88 4.48
N SER A 223 15.59 -14.36 4.92
CA SER A 223 15.80 -13.88 6.30
C SER A 223 15.01 -12.60 6.65
N SER A 224 14.56 -11.83 5.65
CA SER A 224 13.84 -10.59 5.88
C SER A 224 12.79 -10.29 4.80
N LEU A 225 11.81 -9.46 5.15
CA LEU A 225 10.84 -8.95 4.19
C LEU A 225 11.51 -8.11 3.09
N SER A 226 12.55 -7.34 3.42
CA SER A 226 13.28 -6.54 2.42
C SER A 226 13.98 -7.40 1.37
N GLN A 227 14.44 -8.59 1.71
CA GLN A 227 14.98 -9.54 0.73
C GLN A 227 13.89 -10.09 -0.20
N LYS A 228 12.69 -10.41 0.34
CA LYS A 228 11.57 -10.85 -0.48
C LYS A 228 11.17 -9.75 -1.47
N VAL A 229 10.96 -8.54 -0.98
CA VAL A 229 10.63 -7.38 -1.79
C VAL A 229 11.71 -7.07 -2.83
N TYR A 230 12.98 -7.20 -2.48
CA TYR A 230 14.09 -7.06 -3.41
C TYR A 230 13.96 -7.98 -4.62
N TYR A 231 13.72 -9.28 -4.40
CA TYR A 231 13.58 -10.23 -5.50
C TYR A 231 12.28 -10.06 -6.28
N GLN A 232 11.18 -9.70 -5.64
CA GLN A 232 9.92 -9.39 -6.33
C GLN A 232 10.09 -8.21 -7.27
N LEU A 233 10.69 -7.11 -6.79
CA LEU A 233 10.90 -5.92 -7.61
C LEU A 233 11.89 -6.17 -8.75
N ASN A 234 12.99 -6.91 -8.51
CA ASN A 234 13.89 -7.32 -9.60
C ASN A 234 13.13 -8.09 -10.68
N ALA A 235 12.25 -9.03 -10.30
CA ALA A 235 11.46 -9.77 -11.27
C ALA A 235 10.53 -8.85 -12.06
N ILE A 236 9.81 -7.94 -11.39
CA ILE A 236 8.89 -6.99 -12.03
C ILE A 236 9.66 -6.08 -13.00
N GLU A 237 10.83 -5.56 -12.60
CA GLU A 237 11.67 -4.72 -13.45
C GLU A 237 12.12 -5.48 -14.72
N GLU A 238 12.46 -6.76 -14.62
CA GLU A 238 12.80 -7.57 -15.78
C GLU A 238 11.61 -7.78 -16.74
N PHE A 239 10.41 -7.99 -16.23
CA PHE A 239 9.21 -8.03 -17.06
C PHE A 239 8.94 -6.68 -17.73
N MET A 240 9.09 -5.56 -17.02
CA MET A 240 8.98 -4.23 -17.61
C MET A 240 10.00 -4.01 -18.74
N ASN A 241 11.25 -4.46 -18.53
CA ASN A 241 12.31 -4.39 -19.56
C ASN A 241 11.93 -5.22 -20.81
N ILE A 242 11.46 -6.45 -20.65
CA ILE A 242 11.01 -7.32 -21.76
C ILE A 242 9.85 -6.67 -22.53
N MET A 243 8.98 -5.94 -21.82
CA MET A 243 7.82 -5.26 -22.41
C MET A 243 8.13 -3.86 -22.95
N ASN A 244 9.40 -3.39 -22.87
CA ASN A 244 9.79 -2.00 -23.17
C ASN A 244 8.97 -0.96 -22.37
N ILE A 245 8.64 -1.28 -21.15
CA ILE A 245 8.03 -0.34 -20.19
C ILE A 245 9.17 0.36 -19.44
N HIS A 246 9.30 1.67 -19.65
CA HIS A 246 10.36 2.44 -19.03
C HIS A 246 9.86 3.13 -17.77
N TYR A 247 10.72 3.18 -16.76
CA TYR A 247 10.38 3.70 -15.43
C TYR A 247 11.56 4.45 -14.80
N GLN A 248 11.24 5.21 -13.78
CA GLN A 248 12.16 5.80 -12.82
C GLN A 248 11.69 5.43 -11.43
N ARG A 249 12.61 5.14 -10.52
CA ARG A 249 12.35 4.97 -9.08
C ARG A 249 13.14 5.99 -8.28
N ASP A 250 12.62 6.39 -7.15
CA ASP A 250 13.19 7.43 -6.28
C ASP A 250 14.09 6.86 -5.16
N PHE A 251 14.49 5.60 -5.28
CA PHE A 251 15.37 4.89 -4.33
C PHE A 251 16.33 3.96 -5.06
N GLU A 252 17.38 3.50 -4.38
CA GLU A 252 18.25 2.43 -4.87
C GLU A 252 17.68 1.05 -4.52
N LEU A 253 17.60 0.15 -5.51
CA LEU A 253 17.10 -1.21 -5.30
C LEU A 253 18.14 -2.07 -4.56
N ASN A 254 18.13 -1.98 -3.25
CA ASN A 254 18.92 -2.80 -2.34
C ASN A 254 18.14 -3.09 -1.04
N SER A 255 18.53 -4.15 -0.31
CA SER A 255 17.80 -4.57 0.89
C SER A 255 17.76 -3.53 2.00
N LYS A 256 18.75 -2.63 2.11
CA LYS A 256 18.82 -1.61 3.15
C LYS A 256 17.79 -0.49 2.88
N GLU A 257 17.79 0.05 1.66
CA GLU A 257 16.80 1.07 1.26
C GLU A 257 15.37 0.52 1.35
N LEU A 258 15.16 -0.72 0.89
CA LEU A 258 13.85 -1.37 1.00
C LEU A 258 13.41 -1.58 2.45
N ALA A 259 14.35 -1.91 3.36
CA ALA A 259 14.02 -2.00 4.78
C ALA A 259 13.57 -0.63 5.35
N ASN A 260 14.21 0.46 4.95
CA ASN A 260 13.82 1.82 5.34
C ASN A 260 12.41 2.15 4.81
N ILE A 261 12.14 1.91 3.52
CA ILE A 261 10.83 2.17 2.90
C ILE A 261 9.73 1.35 3.57
N ILE A 262 9.96 0.05 3.81
CA ILE A 262 8.98 -0.85 4.43
C ILE A 262 8.66 -0.42 5.87
N ASN A 263 9.64 0.09 6.62
CA ASN A 263 9.48 0.53 8.01
C ASN A 263 8.95 1.97 8.12
N ASN A 264 9.00 2.75 7.05
CA ASN A 264 8.28 4.01 6.94
C ASN A 264 6.84 3.74 6.50
N TYR A 265 5.95 3.63 7.47
CA TYR A 265 4.54 3.30 7.23
C TYR A 265 3.75 4.41 6.53
N GLY A 266 4.40 5.53 6.20
CA GLY A 266 3.79 6.67 5.55
C GLY A 266 2.95 7.53 6.48
N THR A 267 1.89 8.09 5.94
CA THR A 267 1.02 9.03 6.65
C THR A 267 -0.44 8.63 6.52
N ILE A 268 -1.28 9.15 7.42
CA ILE A 268 -2.73 9.05 7.32
C ILE A 268 -3.37 10.40 7.56
N THR A 269 -4.38 10.70 6.76
CA THR A 269 -5.30 11.83 6.99
C THR A 269 -6.66 11.26 7.37
N ILE A 270 -7.28 11.82 8.41
CA ILE A 270 -8.59 11.38 8.89
C ILE A 270 -9.55 12.56 8.78
N ASN A 271 -10.71 12.35 8.17
CA ASN A 271 -11.75 13.36 7.92
C ASN A 271 -11.25 14.64 7.22
N GLY A 272 -10.09 14.58 6.57
CA GLY A 272 -9.45 15.76 5.94
C GLY A 272 -8.92 16.81 6.91
N ASN A 273 -9.01 16.60 8.24
CA ASN A 273 -8.65 17.60 9.25
C ASN A 273 -7.69 17.09 10.35
N ILE A 274 -7.34 15.82 10.37
CA ILE A 274 -6.33 15.20 11.22
C ILE A 274 -5.23 14.62 10.34
N TYR A 275 -3.97 14.87 10.68
CA TYR A 275 -2.79 14.28 10.05
C TYR A 275 -1.96 13.52 11.09
N LEU A 276 -1.53 12.31 10.74
CA LEU A 276 -0.58 11.54 11.51
C LEU A 276 0.52 10.98 10.60
N ASN A 277 1.76 11.27 10.91
CA ASN A 277 2.90 10.54 10.36
C ASN A 277 3.03 9.23 11.14
N LEU A 278 2.99 8.10 10.43
CA LEU A 278 2.97 6.76 11.02
C LEU A 278 4.39 6.24 11.32
N GLU A 279 5.43 6.90 10.80
CA GLU A 279 6.80 6.59 11.16
C GLU A 279 7.03 6.83 12.66
N ASP A 280 7.55 5.84 13.34
CA ASP A 280 7.84 5.88 14.79
C ASP A 280 6.66 6.30 15.69
N ILE A 281 5.43 6.18 15.21
CA ILE A 281 4.22 6.50 15.99
C ILE A 281 4.09 5.56 17.20
N LYS A 282 3.59 6.03 18.32
CA LYS A 282 3.30 5.20 19.49
C LYS A 282 2.28 4.11 19.15
N LYS A 283 2.39 2.95 19.77
CA LYS A 283 1.49 1.80 19.56
C LYS A 283 0.02 2.09 19.90
N SER A 284 -0.23 3.16 20.65
CA SER A 284 -1.57 3.57 21.08
C SER A 284 -1.60 5.08 21.27
N LEU A 285 -2.64 5.73 20.75
CA LEU A 285 -2.91 7.14 20.91
C LEU A 285 -4.31 7.33 21.53
N SER A 286 -4.38 8.03 22.67
CA SER A 286 -5.64 8.29 23.35
C SER A 286 -6.19 9.67 23.01
N PHE A 287 -7.51 9.80 23.19
CA PHE A 287 -8.24 11.07 23.02
C PHE A 287 -8.09 11.68 21.62
N ILE A 288 -8.18 10.83 20.58
CA ILE A 288 -8.18 11.32 19.20
C ILE A 288 -9.59 11.84 18.87
N PRO A 289 -9.73 13.12 18.43
CA PRO A 289 -11.03 13.75 18.18
C PRO A 289 -11.66 13.21 16.88
N LEU A 290 -12.53 12.23 17.01
CA LEU A 290 -13.20 11.55 15.92
C LEU A 290 -14.73 11.64 16.04
N GLN A 291 -15.44 11.48 14.94
CA GLN A 291 -16.90 11.45 14.92
C GLN A 291 -17.45 10.13 15.52
N SER A 292 -18.68 10.20 16.03
CA SER A 292 -19.38 9.02 16.58
C SER A 292 -19.75 8.02 15.50
N SER A 293 -20.09 8.48 14.30
CA SER A 293 -20.62 7.67 13.19
C SER A 293 -19.52 7.22 12.26
N TYR A 294 -19.29 7.96 11.22
CA TYR A 294 -18.36 7.63 10.14
C TYR A 294 -17.11 8.51 10.22
N ASN A 295 -15.94 7.89 9.99
CA ASN A 295 -14.69 8.61 9.82
C ASN A 295 -14.02 8.12 8.53
N ASP A 296 -13.55 9.07 7.72
CA ASP A 296 -12.81 8.79 6.49
C ASP A 296 -11.31 8.69 6.81
N PHE A 297 -10.68 7.60 6.39
CA PHE A 297 -9.27 7.31 6.63
C PHE A 297 -8.53 7.19 5.30
N VAL A 298 -7.69 8.16 4.99
CA VAL A 298 -6.90 8.20 3.75
C VAL A 298 -5.43 7.97 4.06
N PHE A 299 -4.92 6.79 3.70
CA PHE A 299 -3.51 6.43 3.84
C PHE A 299 -2.70 6.88 2.63
N SER A 300 -1.44 7.28 2.84
CA SER A 300 -0.47 7.44 1.75
C SER A 300 -0.01 6.09 1.19
N SER A 301 -0.04 5.03 1.98
CA SER A 301 0.27 3.66 1.56
C SER A 301 -0.94 2.97 0.95
N SER A 302 -0.79 2.37 -0.23
CA SER A 302 -1.84 1.64 -0.92
C SER A 302 -2.25 0.31 -0.26
N ILE A 303 -1.55 -0.12 0.78
CA ILE A 303 -1.89 -1.28 1.62
C ILE A 303 -2.30 -0.87 3.05
N GLY A 304 -2.61 0.42 3.24
CA GLY A 304 -3.18 0.93 4.48
C GLY A 304 -4.61 0.43 4.70
N SER A 305 -4.97 0.09 5.92
CA SER A 305 -6.33 -0.33 6.29
C SER A 305 -6.66 -0.06 7.75
N VAL A 306 -7.96 -0.02 8.07
CA VAL A 306 -8.46 0.22 9.42
C VAL A 306 -9.32 -0.95 9.87
N LYS A 307 -9.13 -1.39 11.11
CA LYS A 307 -10.02 -2.33 11.77
C LYS A 307 -10.69 -1.63 12.96
N THR A 308 -12.01 -1.52 12.91
CA THR A 308 -12.78 -0.98 14.04
C THR A 308 -13.03 -2.08 15.06
N GLN A 309 -12.70 -1.82 16.32
CA GLN A 309 -12.91 -2.75 17.41
C GLN A 309 -13.27 -2.00 18.71
N ASN A 310 -14.44 -2.27 19.29
CA ASN A 310 -14.88 -1.69 20.57
C ASN A 310 -14.71 -0.16 20.66
N GLY A 311 -15.03 0.57 19.58
CA GLY A 311 -14.92 2.03 19.54
C GLY A 311 -13.52 2.59 19.36
N SER A 312 -12.52 1.73 19.21
CA SER A 312 -11.15 2.07 18.80
C SER A 312 -10.91 1.73 17.33
N PHE A 313 -9.87 2.32 16.76
CA PHE A 313 -9.46 2.11 15.36
C PHE A 313 -8.03 1.62 15.33
N ASP A 314 -7.84 0.34 14.99
CA ASP A 314 -6.51 -0.21 14.71
C ASP A 314 -6.10 0.15 13.31
N LEU A 315 -5.00 0.87 13.15
CA LEU A 315 -4.41 1.23 11.86
C LEU A 315 -3.39 0.17 11.45
N TYR A 316 -3.53 -0.33 10.22
CA TYR A 316 -2.64 -1.32 9.64
C TYR A 316 -1.96 -0.78 8.38
N VAL A 317 -0.73 -1.22 8.15
CA VAL A 317 -0.04 -1.15 6.86
C VAL A 317 0.39 -2.58 6.50
N GLY A 318 -0.24 -3.14 5.48
CA GLY A 318 -0.18 -4.57 5.23
C GLY A 318 -0.74 -5.37 6.43
N ASN A 319 -0.01 -6.37 6.87
CA ASN A 319 -0.35 -7.19 8.05
C ASN A 319 0.11 -6.59 9.40
N LYS A 320 0.79 -5.44 9.37
CA LYS A 320 1.34 -4.84 10.60
C LYS A 320 0.38 -3.82 11.20
N ARG A 321 -0.08 -4.05 12.42
CA ARG A 321 -0.76 -3.03 13.22
C ARG A 321 0.26 -1.98 13.65
N VAL A 322 0.10 -0.76 13.14
CA VAL A 322 1.01 0.37 13.37
C VAL A 322 0.67 1.08 14.68
N THR A 323 -0.61 1.40 14.87
CA THR A 323 -1.11 2.07 16.08
C THR A 323 -2.59 1.77 16.31
N THR A 324 -3.06 1.97 17.54
CA THR A 324 -4.49 1.97 17.89
C THR A 324 -4.89 3.39 18.28
N LEU A 325 -5.93 3.93 17.65
CA LEU A 325 -6.52 5.21 18.00
C LEU A 325 -7.72 5.00 18.95
N HIS A 326 -7.63 5.54 20.16
CA HIS A 326 -8.76 5.60 21.08
C HIS A 326 -9.50 6.92 20.90
N ARG A 327 -10.76 6.80 20.50
CA ARG A 327 -11.60 7.93 20.15
C ARG A 327 -12.02 8.74 21.37
N GLN A 328 -11.97 10.07 21.24
CA GLN A 328 -12.81 11.01 21.95
C GLN A 328 -13.82 11.59 20.95
N THR A 329 -15.11 11.47 21.26
CA THR A 329 -16.16 11.83 20.31
C THR A 329 -16.37 13.33 20.26
N PHE A 330 -16.32 13.90 19.05
CA PHE A 330 -16.63 15.28 18.76
C PHE A 330 -17.49 15.39 17.49
N ASP A 331 -18.31 16.45 17.44
CA ASP A 331 -18.86 16.93 16.18
C ASP A 331 -17.78 17.71 15.43
N LEU A 332 -17.82 17.70 14.10
CA LEU A 332 -16.90 18.48 13.29
C LEU A 332 -17.44 19.90 13.04
N CYS A 333 -16.53 20.85 13.02
CA CYS A 333 -16.83 22.22 12.62
C CYS A 333 -17.38 22.27 11.19
N LYS A 334 -18.29 23.21 10.92
CA LYS A 334 -18.85 23.45 9.58
C LYS A 334 -18.26 24.77 9.02
N ASN A 335 -17.83 24.73 7.74
CA ASN A 335 -17.44 25.93 6.96
C ASN A 335 -16.36 26.82 7.60
N ILE A 336 -15.32 26.25 8.19
CA ILE A 336 -14.20 27.00 8.76
C ILE A 336 -13.01 27.04 7.79
N ASP A 337 -12.40 28.22 7.67
CA ASP A 337 -11.10 28.38 7.02
C ASP A 337 -10.08 27.51 7.75
N SER A 338 -9.46 26.57 7.05
CA SER A 338 -8.46 25.66 7.60
C SER A 338 -7.08 26.29 7.77
N ASN A 339 -6.89 27.56 7.35
CA ASN A 339 -5.61 28.25 7.44
C ASN A 339 -5.44 28.91 8.82
N VAL A 340 -4.30 28.65 9.43
CA VAL A 340 -3.90 29.28 10.71
C VAL A 340 -2.51 29.87 10.63
N SER A 341 -2.30 30.99 11.32
CA SER A 341 -0.99 31.64 11.41
C SER A 341 -0.25 31.08 12.62
N ILE A 342 0.95 30.58 12.39
CA ILE A 342 1.85 30.12 13.47
C ILE A 342 3.19 30.84 13.32
N LYS A 343 3.68 31.45 14.39
CA LYS A 343 5.04 31.95 14.48
C LYS A 343 5.95 30.78 14.86
N VAL A 344 6.88 30.42 14.00
CA VAL A 344 7.82 29.30 14.16
C VAL A 344 9.22 29.85 14.14
N ASP A 345 10.00 29.67 15.23
CA ASP A 345 11.36 30.19 15.38
C ASP A 345 11.44 31.69 14.99
N GLY A 346 10.50 32.50 15.51
CA GLY A 346 10.41 33.93 15.26
C GLY A 346 9.77 34.36 13.94
N LYS A 347 9.42 33.47 13.01
CA LYS A 347 8.84 33.77 11.69
C LYS A 347 7.40 33.34 11.59
N VAL A 348 6.49 34.25 11.20
CA VAL A 348 5.07 33.90 10.96
C VAL A 348 4.92 33.17 9.63
N LYS A 349 4.23 32.02 9.66
CA LYS A 349 3.91 31.18 8.51
C LYS A 349 2.43 30.76 8.56
N GLN A 350 1.86 30.46 7.39
CA GLN A 350 0.50 29.92 7.25
C GLN A 350 0.56 28.40 7.15
N PHE A 351 -0.31 27.73 7.89
CA PHE A 351 -0.47 26.26 7.85
C PHE A 351 -1.93 25.90 7.70
N LYS A 352 -2.19 24.78 7.02
CA LYS A 352 -3.53 24.20 6.92
C LYS A 352 -3.72 23.12 7.97
N PHE A 353 -4.95 22.88 8.38
CA PHE A 353 -5.28 21.68 9.13
C PHE A 353 -4.80 20.43 8.39
N ALA A 354 -4.67 19.33 9.09
CA ALA A 354 -4.09 18.08 8.60
C ALA A 354 -2.69 18.25 7.99
N SER A 355 -1.83 19.01 8.64
CA SER A 355 -0.42 19.18 8.27
C SER A 355 0.54 19.03 9.44
N GLU A 356 1.84 19.01 9.15
CA GLU A 356 2.94 18.96 10.11
C GLU A 356 3.92 20.09 9.82
N PHE A 357 4.51 20.68 10.88
CA PHE A 357 5.63 21.60 10.72
C PHE A 357 6.76 21.29 11.70
N PHE A 358 7.96 21.71 11.32
CA PHE A 358 9.18 21.53 12.11
C PHE A 358 9.54 22.82 12.82
N VAL A 359 10.00 22.69 14.08
CA VAL A 359 10.46 23.78 14.92
C VAL A 359 11.77 23.41 15.60
N ASN A 360 12.69 24.37 15.74
CA ASN A 360 13.95 24.21 16.48
C ASN A 360 13.81 24.66 17.93
N ASP A 361 13.31 25.87 18.14
CA ASP A 361 13.27 26.52 19.45
C ASP A 361 11.86 26.60 20.02
N ASP A 362 10.99 27.41 19.41
CA ASP A 362 9.66 27.70 19.92
C ASP A 362 8.66 28.00 18.81
N PHE A 363 7.38 27.90 19.18
CA PHE A 363 6.29 28.35 18.34
C PHE A 363 5.20 29.05 19.12
N THR A 364 4.43 29.88 18.41
CA THR A 364 3.23 30.54 18.93
C THR A 364 2.11 30.42 17.93
N VAL A 365 1.01 29.81 18.32
CA VAL A 365 -0.22 29.79 17.50
C VAL A 365 -0.89 31.13 17.65
N MET A 366 -0.93 31.94 16.60
CA MET A 366 -1.54 33.26 16.64
C MET A 366 -3.06 33.13 16.73
N LYS A 367 -3.66 33.94 17.58
CA LYS A 367 -5.12 33.99 17.72
C LYS A 367 -5.78 34.29 16.37
N SER A 368 -6.65 33.42 15.95
CA SER A 368 -7.38 33.54 14.70
C SER A 368 -8.84 33.22 14.96
N ASN A 369 -9.71 34.18 14.62
CA ASN A 369 -11.15 34.07 14.77
C ASN A 369 -11.56 33.48 16.14
N ASP A 370 -12.78 33.07 16.33
CA ASP A 370 -13.27 32.57 17.64
C ASP A 370 -12.83 31.14 17.99
N MET A 371 -11.79 30.61 17.35
CA MET A 371 -11.28 29.25 17.61
C MET A 371 -10.42 29.21 18.88
N ARG A 372 -10.69 28.26 19.74
CA ARG A 372 -9.87 27.89 20.88
C ARG A 372 -8.77 26.92 20.44
N VAL A 373 -7.55 27.17 20.89
CA VAL A 373 -6.36 26.35 20.63
C VAL A 373 -6.03 25.50 21.86
N ASN A 374 -5.78 24.20 21.63
CA ASN A 374 -5.21 23.30 22.63
C ASN A 374 -3.91 22.70 22.09
N VAL A 375 -2.80 22.91 22.78
CA VAL A 375 -1.53 22.23 22.51
C VAL A 375 -1.39 21.05 23.46
N ILE A 376 -1.60 19.85 22.94
CA ILE A 376 -1.68 18.64 23.78
C ILE A 376 -0.33 18.33 24.40
N GLY A 377 -0.28 18.38 25.73
CA GLY A 377 0.94 18.26 26.53
C GLY A 377 1.42 19.59 27.11
N PHE A 378 0.88 20.71 26.69
CA PHE A 378 1.09 22.01 27.34
C PHE A 378 0.00 22.26 28.40
N THR A 379 0.33 22.94 29.46
CA THR A 379 -0.64 23.32 30.51
C THR A 379 -0.30 24.70 31.04
N ASP A 380 -1.21 25.62 30.88
CA ASP A 380 -1.19 26.92 31.57
C ASP A 380 -2.47 27.05 32.40
N LYS A 381 -2.30 27.21 33.73
CA LYS A 381 -3.41 27.36 34.68
C LYS A 381 -4.15 28.70 34.52
N LYS A 382 -3.56 29.66 33.84
CA LYS A 382 -4.10 31.03 33.71
C LYS A 382 -4.97 31.18 32.45
N HIS A 383 -4.74 30.35 31.43
CA HIS A 383 -5.37 30.49 30.14
C HIS A 383 -6.13 29.20 29.78
N LYS A 384 -7.37 29.36 29.29
CA LYS A 384 -8.19 28.23 28.74
C LYS A 384 -8.00 28.05 27.23
N ASP A 385 -7.35 29.00 26.59
CA ASP A 385 -7.02 29.09 25.18
C ASP A 385 -5.52 29.34 25.08
N GLU A 386 -4.80 28.50 24.41
CA GLU A 386 -3.33 28.53 24.32
C GLU A 386 -2.85 29.28 23.08
N SER A 387 -3.72 30.05 22.42
CA SER A 387 -3.32 31.02 21.40
C SER A 387 -2.46 32.16 22.01
N ASP A 388 -1.55 32.71 21.19
CA ASP A 388 -0.60 33.80 21.52
C ASP A 388 0.40 33.48 22.67
N LEU A 389 0.45 32.21 23.13
CA LEU A 389 1.44 31.76 24.09
C LEU A 389 2.68 31.21 23.38
N ASN A 390 3.85 31.58 23.88
CA ASN A 390 5.11 31.04 23.36
C ASN A 390 5.41 29.68 23.98
N ILE A 391 5.44 28.64 23.15
CA ILE A 391 5.58 27.25 23.57
C ILE A 391 6.88 26.68 23.01
N ASN A 392 7.71 26.12 23.90
CA ASN A 392 8.95 25.46 23.57
C ASN A 392 8.93 23.99 24.01
N TYR A 393 9.90 23.21 23.57
CA TYR A 393 9.98 21.78 23.87
C TYR A 393 10.00 21.52 25.40
N ALA A 394 10.67 22.33 26.20
CA ALA A 394 10.79 22.12 27.65
C ALA A 394 9.45 22.28 28.39
N SER A 395 8.56 23.14 27.88
CA SER A 395 7.23 23.40 28.47
C SER A 395 6.19 22.30 28.22
N LEU A 396 6.51 21.30 27.40
CA LEU A 396 5.59 20.20 27.05
C LEU A 396 5.83 18.96 27.91
N ASP A 397 4.77 18.32 28.36
CA ASP A 397 4.81 16.98 28.94
C ASP A 397 5.01 15.93 27.82
N LYS A 398 6.15 15.26 27.86
CA LYS A 398 6.58 14.29 26.84
C LYS A 398 5.71 13.02 26.78
N SER A 399 4.91 12.76 27.80
CA SER A 399 3.95 11.64 27.81
C SER A 399 2.87 11.80 26.73
N TYR A 400 2.51 13.03 26.38
CA TYR A 400 1.49 13.36 25.37
C TYR A 400 2.01 13.39 23.94
N SER A 401 3.32 13.18 23.68
CA SER A 401 3.82 13.04 22.31
C SER A 401 3.14 11.90 21.58
N ILE A 402 3.01 12.00 20.26
CA ILE A 402 2.40 10.96 19.43
C ILE A 402 3.42 9.94 18.89
N ASP A 403 4.72 10.21 19.07
CA ASP A 403 5.85 9.39 18.61
C ASP A 403 6.69 8.87 19.79
N ASN A 404 7.48 7.80 19.53
CA ASN A 404 8.35 7.19 20.53
C ASN A 404 9.58 8.07 20.87
N HIS A 405 10.04 8.89 19.93
CA HIS A 405 11.12 9.87 20.14
C HIS A 405 10.68 11.09 20.94
N LYS A 406 9.39 11.22 21.23
CA LYS A 406 8.79 12.30 22.03
C LYS A 406 8.97 13.69 21.42
N LYS A 407 9.03 13.78 20.10
CA LYS A 407 9.27 15.01 19.34
C LYS A 407 8.00 15.62 18.74
N ARG A 408 6.95 14.84 18.55
CA ARG A 408 5.74 15.25 17.84
C ARG A 408 4.56 15.42 18.79
N PHE A 409 3.91 16.59 18.72
CA PHE A 409 2.77 16.95 19.55
C PHE A 409 1.63 17.48 18.72
N ARG A 410 0.38 17.29 19.20
CA ARG A 410 -0.84 17.75 18.54
C ARG A 410 -1.18 19.17 18.96
N ILE A 411 -1.54 20.01 18.00
CA ILE A 411 -2.18 21.32 18.18
C ILE A 411 -3.60 21.15 17.65
N GLU A 412 -4.59 21.24 18.52
CA GLU A 412 -5.99 21.00 18.23
C GLU A 412 -6.78 22.30 18.27
N PHE A 413 -7.69 22.47 17.31
CA PHE A 413 -8.49 23.67 17.11
C PHE A 413 -9.97 23.34 17.27
N TYR A 414 -10.69 24.18 18.06
CA TYR A 414 -12.06 23.97 18.42
C TYR A 414 -12.90 25.25 18.23
N ASP A 415 -14.09 25.13 17.68
CA ASP A 415 -15.17 26.13 17.77
C ASP A 415 -16.18 25.64 18.79
N LYS A 416 -16.26 26.31 19.93
CA LYS A 416 -17.04 25.87 21.10
C LYS A 416 -16.75 24.41 21.49
N ASN A 417 -17.69 23.50 21.20
CA ASN A 417 -17.57 22.07 21.51
C ASN A 417 -17.27 21.21 20.26
N SER A 418 -17.12 21.83 19.08
CA SER A 418 -16.85 21.13 17.82
C SER A 418 -15.36 21.11 17.53
N PHE A 419 -14.82 20.00 17.07
CA PHE A 419 -13.45 19.86 16.63
C PHE A 419 -13.29 20.34 15.18
N CYS A 420 -12.40 21.30 14.93
CA CYS A 420 -12.20 21.90 13.60
C CYS A 420 -11.05 21.24 12.83
N GLY A 421 -9.95 20.97 13.53
CA GLY A 421 -8.80 20.35 12.90
C GLY A 421 -7.59 20.27 13.81
N MET A 422 -6.54 19.66 13.29
CA MET A 422 -5.29 19.42 13.99
C MET A 422 -4.09 19.72 13.11
N ILE A 423 -3.05 20.25 13.71
CA ILE A 423 -1.71 20.38 13.14
C ILE A 423 -0.73 19.66 14.06
N VAL A 424 0.29 19.04 13.51
CA VAL A 424 1.36 18.41 14.29
C VAL A 424 2.58 19.33 14.31
N VAL A 425 3.09 19.62 15.48
CA VAL A 425 4.41 20.25 15.66
C VAL A 425 5.46 19.16 15.90
N ASN A 426 6.61 19.25 15.21
CA ASN A 426 7.71 18.30 15.30
C ASN A 426 9.00 19.06 15.68
N PHE A 427 9.52 18.79 16.86
CA PHE A 427 10.77 19.39 17.38
C PHE A 427 11.98 18.63 16.84
N ARG A 428 12.96 19.37 16.31
CA ARG A 428 14.20 18.82 15.75
C ARG A 428 15.22 18.38 16.79
#